data_332acfbfbffe7fc04113d8813abb6cbb
#
_entry.id   332acfbfbffe7fc04113d8813abb6cbb
#
_cell.length_a   1.000
_cell.length_b   1.000
_cell.length_c   1.000
_cell.angle_alpha   90.00
_cell.angle_beta   90.00
_cell.angle_gamma   90.00
#
_symmetry.space_group_name_H-M   'P 1'
#
loop_
_entity.id
_entity.type
_entity.pdbx_description
1 polymer ?
#
loop_
_entity_poly.entity_id
_entity_poly.type
_entity_poly.pdbx_seq_one_letter_code
_entity_poly.pdbx_strand_id
1 'polypeptide(L)'
;MFPIIQTDRAATEWRNESTQKPPKQAVYMHESNAADILQNAHAHTATVWTGDFHNAKQVLAAMKKRVRRSSEKTKNAPADIQMTFHTHRMKQSQQSRVLNMLAVEIGAGFQLGNPRAPDVRSALADVYGEPNDTPFLLPLNQLLGFIGAHEWHKKGIDIPQLDDKIHVPFGVFSPLRGEYLDLIAQAPLNPHIQTAFDIGTGSGVIAVILAKRGIPNITATDINPKAIACA
;
A
#
# COMPACT_ATOMS: atom_id res chain seq x y z
N MET A 1 16.16 -1.21 -8.30
CA MET A 1 16.54 -2.66 -8.32
C MET A 1 16.07 -3.27 -7.00
N PHE A 2 15.31 -4.33 -7.06
CA PHE A 2 14.83 -5.04 -5.88
C PHE A 2 15.90 -6.00 -5.33
N PRO A 3 15.92 -6.25 -4.02
CA PRO A 3 16.89 -7.17 -3.43
C PRO A 3 16.63 -8.63 -3.82
N ILE A 4 17.71 -9.40 -3.94
CA ILE A 4 17.65 -10.85 -4.11
C ILE A 4 17.83 -11.49 -2.74
N ILE A 5 16.98 -12.44 -2.40
CA ILE A 5 17.06 -13.21 -1.15
C ILE A 5 17.23 -14.71 -1.44
N GLN A 6 17.81 -15.41 -0.50
CA GLN A 6 17.91 -16.87 -0.59
C GLN A 6 16.62 -17.53 -0.14
N THR A 7 16.22 -18.57 -0.86
CA THR A 7 15.12 -19.44 -0.46
C THR A 7 15.61 -20.88 -0.34
N ASP A 8 14.78 -21.76 0.16
CA ASP A 8 15.03 -23.21 0.17
C ASP A 8 14.99 -23.86 -1.24
N ARG A 9 14.67 -23.07 -2.28
CA ARG A 9 14.66 -23.52 -3.68
C ARG A 9 15.76 -22.84 -4.51
N ALA A 10 15.76 -21.50 -4.55
CA ALA A 10 16.68 -20.70 -5.35
C ALA A 10 16.81 -19.28 -4.82
N ALA A 11 17.83 -18.55 -5.26
CA ALA A 11 17.91 -17.11 -5.07
C ALA A 11 16.80 -16.42 -5.89
N THR A 12 15.96 -15.60 -5.26
CA THR A 12 14.78 -15.02 -5.88
C THR A 12 14.64 -13.55 -5.51
N GLU A 13 14.15 -12.74 -6.43
CA GLU A 13 13.89 -11.32 -6.20
C GLU A 13 12.76 -11.12 -5.20
N TRP A 14 12.96 -10.19 -4.25
CA TRP A 14 11.96 -9.80 -3.27
C TRP A 14 11.44 -8.40 -3.59
N ARG A 15 10.20 -8.30 -4.06
CA ARG A 15 9.56 -7.01 -4.35
C ARG A 15 8.71 -6.56 -3.18
N ASN A 16 9.07 -5.41 -2.63
CA ASN A 16 8.33 -4.77 -1.55
C ASN A 16 8.39 -3.25 -1.77
N GLU A 17 7.24 -2.63 -2.03
CA GLU A 17 7.12 -1.19 -2.28
C GLU A 17 7.26 -0.33 -1.01
N SER A 18 7.47 -0.96 0.15
CA SER A 18 7.76 -0.24 1.38
C SER A 18 9.28 -0.06 1.57
N THR A 19 9.66 0.90 2.41
CA THR A 19 11.07 1.13 2.81
C THR A 19 11.61 0.08 3.80
N GLN A 20 10.87 -1.01 4.03
CA GLN A 20 11.25 -2.06 4.97
C GLN A 20 12.40 -2.91 4.41
N LYS A 21 13.29 -3.31 5.29
CA LYS A 21 14.37 -4.24 4.92
C LYS A 21 13.78 -5.59 4.49
N PRO A 22 14.35 -6.23 3.45
CA PRO A 22 13.93 -7.56 3.02
C PRO A 22 14.15 -8.60 4.14
N PRO A 23 13.50 -9.77 4.07
CA PRO A 23 13.83 -10.89 4.92
C PRO A 23 15.27 -11.36 4.67
N LYS A 24 15.86 -12.05 5.63
CA LYS A 24 17.19 -12.68 5.46
C LYS A 24 17.12 -13.85 4.50
N GLN A 25 16.02 -14.59 4.55
CA GLN A 25 15.73 -15.75 3.72
C GLN A 25 14.23 -15.99 3.64
N ALA A 26 13.79 -16.89 2.74
CA ALA A 26 12.43 -17.35 2.67
C ALA A 26 12.36 -18.87 2.55
N VAL A 27 11.25 -19.45 3.03
CA VAL A 27 10.95 -20.87 2.95
C VAL A 27 9.58 -21.09 2.32
N TYR A 28 9.47 -22.05 1.43
CA TYR A 28 8.22 -22.42 0.78
C TYR A 28 7.42 -23.35 1.68
N MET A 29 6.15 -23.04 1.89
CA MET A 29 5.23 -23.85 2.68
C MET A 29 3.89 -23.98 1.96
N HIS A 30 3.40 -25.21 1.84
CA HIS A 30 2.10 -25.48 1.21
C HIS A 30 0.95 -25.04 2.12
N GLU A 31 1.03 -25.37 3.41
CA GLU A 31 0.10 -24.94 4.44
C GLU A 31 0.85 -24.70 5.75
N SER A 32 0.38 -23.75 6.51
CA SER A 32 0.92 -23.43 7.83
C SER A 32 -0.10 -22.61 8.62
N ASN A 33 0.09 -22.52 9.92
CA ASN A 33 -0.75 -21.69 10.78
C ASN A 33 -0.09 -20.34 11.09
N ALA A 34 -0.92 -19.39 11.56
CA ALA A 34 -0.45 -18.03 11.85
C ALA A 34 0.60 -17.96 12.98
N ALA A 35 0.72 -18.98 13.86
CA ALA A 35 1.73 -18.96 14.92
C ALA A 35 3.11 -19.27 14.36
N ASP A 36 3.22 -20.31 13.54
CA ASP A 36 4.47 -20.75 12.94
C ASP A 36 5.01 -19.67 11.96
N ILE A 37 4.11 -19.07 11.15
CA ILE A 37 4.51 -17.97 10.25
C ILE A 37 4.99 -16.75 11.05
N LEU A 38 4.35 -16.40 12.16
CA LEU A 38 4.81 -15.32 13.02
C LEU A 38 6.15 -15.66 13.68
N GLN A 39 6.38 -16.91 14.05
CA GLN A 39 7.69 -17.35 14.56
C GLN A 39 8.79 -17.19 13.51
N ASN A 40 8.55 -17.63 12.27
CA ASN A 40 9.46 -17.42 11.14
C ASN A 40 9.71 -15.92 10.90
N ALA A 41 8.65 -15.11 10.92
CA ALA A 41 8.73 -13.66 10.73
C ALA A 41 9.61 -12.97 11.78
N HIS A 42 9.52 -13.39 13.05
CA HIS A 42 10.39 -12.89 14.12
C HIS A 42 11.86 -13.32 13.95
N ALA A 43 12.10 -14.48 13.34
CA ALA A 43 13.42 -14.94 12.94
C ALA A 43 13.94 -14.30 11.62
N HIS A 44 13.22 -13.29 11.08
CA HIS A 44 13.51 -12.65 9.80
C HIS A 44 13.45 -13.58 8.58
N THR A 45 12.71 -14.66 8.68
CA THR A 45 12.45 -15.61 7.59
C THR A 45 11.05 -15.38 7.05
N ALA A 46 10.92 -15.12 5.75
CA ALA A 46 9.63 -15.06 5.10
C ALA A 46 9.06 -16.46 4.83
N THR A 47 7.75 -16.59 4.87
CA THR A 47 7.05 -17.81 4.46
C THR A 47 6.41 -17.57 3.10
N VAL A 48 6.82 -18.32 2.08
CA VAL A 48 6.23 -18.28 0.73
C VAL A 48 5.11 -19.31 0.68
N TRP A 49 3.88 -18.84 0.60
CA TRP A 49 2.69 -19.68 0.59
C TRP A 49 2.44 -20.26 -0.80
N THR A 50 2.39 -21.59 -0.93
CA THR A 50 2.12 -22.29 -2.20
C THR A 50 0.76 -22.99 -2.23
N GLY A 51 0.06 -23.03 -1.11
CA GLY A 51 -1.28 -23.62 -1.00
C GLY A 51 -2.38 -22.69 -1.48
N ASP A 52 -3.59 -22.98 -1.06
CA ASP A 52 -4.78 -22.24 -1.46
C ASP A 52 -4.75 -20.76 -1.07
N PHE A 53 -5.13 -19.89 -2.01
CA PHE A 53 -5.08 -18.43 -1.83
C PHE A 53 -6.06 -17.92 -0.76
N HIS A 54 -7.25 -18.52 -0.65
CA HIS A 54 -8.21 -18.11 0.40
C HIS A 54 -7.72 -18.50 1.78
N ASN A 55 -7.07 -19.66 1.91
CA ASN A 55 -6.42 -20.07 3.15
C ASN A 55 -5.29 -19.11 3.54
N ALA A 56 -4.46 -18.69 2.57
CA ALA A 56 -3.44 -17.66 2.80
C ALA A 56 -4.03 -16.36 3.36
N LYS A 57 -5.15 -15.89 2.81
CA LYS A 57 -5.86 -14.69 3.31
C LYS A 57 -6.38 -14.88 4.74
N GLN A 58 -6.93 -16.05 5.05
CA GLN A 58 -7.41 -16.36 6.41
C GLN A 58 -6.25 -16.38 7.41
N VAL A 59 -5.13 -16.99 7.04
CA VAL A 59 -3.92 -17.01 7.86
C VAL A 59 -3.38 -15.60 8.08
N LEU A 60 -3.32 -14.77 7.03
CA LEU A 60 -2.93 -13.36 7.16
C LEU A 60 -3.87 -12.58 8.11
N ALA A 61 -5.18 -12.83 8.03
CA ALA A 61 -6.15 -12.21 8.94
C ALA A 61 -5.92 -12.64 10.40
N ALA A 62 -5.61 -13.93 10.62
CA ALA A 62 -5.26 -14.44 11.94
C ALA A 62 -3.95 -13.86 12.47
N MET A 63 -2.93 -13.66 11.61
CA MET A 63 -1.69 -12.95 11.96
C MET A 63 -1.99 -11.52 12.39
N LYS A 64 -2.78 -10.76 11.60
CA LYS A 64 -3.20 -9.37 11.92
C LYS A 64 -3.86 -9.29 13.30
N LYS A 65 -4.78 -10.22 13.60
CA LYS A 65 -5.46 -10.28 14.90
C LYS A 65 -4.49 -10.54 16.07
N ARG A 66 -3.53 -11.44 15.89
CA ARG A 66 -2.52 -11.76 16.94
C ARG A 66 -1.57 -10.60 17.19
N VAL A 67 -1.06 -10.00 16.12
CA VAL A 67 -0.14 -8.84 16.18
C VAL A 67 -0.82 -7.66 16.87
N ARG A 68 -2.09 -7.36 16.54
CA ARG A 68 -2.86 -6.29 17.20
C ARG A 68 -3.04 -6.57 18.70
N ARG A 69 -3.45 -7.77 19.07
CA ARG A 69 -3.64 -8.16 20.49
C ARG A 69 -2.35 -8.07 21.30
N SER A 70 -1.21 -8.44 20.72
CA SER A 70 0.09 -8.32 21.38
C SER A 70 0.43 -6.85 21.64
N SER A 71 0.16 -5.96 20.70
CA SER A 71 0.39 -4.51 20.84
C SER A 71 -0.51 -3.84 21.90
N GLU A 72 -1.76 -4.30 22.06
CA GLU A 72 -2.71 -3.77 23.03
C GLU A 72 -2.32 -4.12 24.48
N LYS A 73 -1.64 -5.25 24.69
CA LYS A 73 -1.17 -5.67 26.02
C LYS A 73 -0.01 -4.80 26.56
N THR A 74 0.72 -4.13 25.70
CA THR A 74 1.88 -3.29 26.07
C THR A 74 1.44 -1.84 26.30
N LYS A 75 0.44 -1.62 27.15
CA LYS A 75 -0.09 -0.30 27.50
C LYS A 75 0.68 0.34 28.68
N ASN A 76 1.94 0.66 28.51
CA ASN A 76 2.53 1.74 29.28
C ASN A 76 2.39 3.02 28.42
N ALA A 77 1.43 3.86 28.76
CA ALA A 77 1.26 5.15 28.09
C ALA A 77 2.49 6.02 28.42
N PRO A 78 3.25 6.47 27.42
CA PRO A 78 4.30 7.46 27.66
C PRO A 78 3.65 8.73 28.18
N ALA A 79 4.32 9.43 29.10
CA ALA A 79 3.82 10.67 29.69
C ALA A 79 3.80 11.85 28.71
N ASP A 80 4.47 11.73 27.55
CA ASP A 80 4.60 12.78 26.55
C ASP A 80 3.92 12.39 25.21
N ILE A 81 3.25 13.35 24.58
CA ILE A 81 2.53 13.18 23.31
C ILE A 81 3.49 12.87 22.14
N GLN A 82 4.68 13.47 22.10
CA GLN A 82 5.70 13.16 21.09
C GLN A 82 6.17 11.71 21.20
N MET A 83 6.49 11.27 22.42
CA MET A 83 6.90 9.89 22.66
C MET A 83 5.78 8.89 22.34
N THR A 84 4.53 9.25 22.62
CA THR A 84 3.35 8.45 22.23
C THR A 84 3.28 8.29 20.73
N PHE A 85 3.44 9.37 19.97
CA PHE A 85 3.42 9.38 18.51
C PHE A 85 4.56 8.53 17.91
N HIS A 86 5.79 8.72 18.37
CA HIS A 86 6.94 7.95 17.91
C HIS A 86 6.79 6.46 18.21
N THR A 87 6.36 6.13 19.42
CA THR A 87 6.11 4.74 19.83
C THR A 87 5.01 4.09 18.98
N HIS A 88 3.94 4.83 18.68
CA HIS A 88 2.86 4.35 17.81
C HIS A 88 3.39 4.07 16.40
N ARG A 89 4.12 5.00 15.80
CA ARG A 89 4.70 4.82 14.45
C ARG A 89 5.68 3.65 14.40
N MET A 90 6.54 3.51 15.40
CA MET A 90 7.47 2.40 15.50
C MET A 90 6.73 1.04 15.59
N LYS A 91 5.68 0.94 16.43
CA LYS A 91 4.83 -0.25 16.53
C LYS A 91 4.15 -0.57 15.20
N GLN A 92 3.59 0.43 14.52
CA GLN A 92 2.98 0.24 13.19
C GLN A 92 3.98 -0.29 12.16
N SER A 93 5.19 0.27 12.13
CA SER A 93 6.27 -0.19 11.24
C SER A 93 6.68 -1.64 11.54
N GLN A 94 6.83 -2.01 12.82
CA GLN A 94 7.14 -3.38 13.22
C GLN A 94 6.03 -4.37 12.85
N GLN A 95 4.77 -4.00 13.08
CA GLN A 95 3.62 -4.82 12.71
C GLN A 95 3.57 -5.06 11.20
N SER A 96 3.69 -3.98 10.42
CA SER A 96 3.72 -4.06 8.96
C SER A 96 4.86 -4.97 8.47
N ARG A 97 6.05 -4.85 9.05
CA ARG A 97 7.19 -5.71 8.71
C ARG A 97 6.90 -7.18 8.95
N VAL A 98 6.34 -7.53 10.11
CA VAL A 98 6.01 -8.93 10.45
C VAL A 98 4.93 -9.48 9.52
N LEU A 99 3.90 -8.68 9.19
CA LEU A 99 2.81 -9.09 8.30
C LEU A 99 3.28 -9.26 6.84
N ASN A 100 4.30 -8.51 6.42
CA ASN A 100 4.90 -8.64 5.10
C ASN A 100 5.82 -9.86 4.96
N MET A 101 6.06 -10.63 6.03
CA MET A 101 6.81 -11.90 5.96
C MET A 101 5.98 -13.10 5.45
N LEU A 102 4.66 -12.98 5.31
CA LEU A 102 3.87 -13.92 4.53
C LEU A 102 3.82 -13.44 3.09
N ALA A 103 4.38 -14.22 2.18
CA ALA A 103 4.54 -13.89 0.78
C ALA A 103 3.94 -14.95 -0.14
N VAL A 104 3.78 -14.59 -1.40
CA VAL A 104 3.46 -15.48 -2.53
C VAL A 104 4.50 -15.33 -3.62
N GLU A 105 4.64 -16.33 -4.47
CA GLU A 105 5.47 -16.24 -5.67
C GLU A 105 4.62 -15.78 -6.86
N ILE A 106 5.08 -14.74 -7.53
CA ILE A 106 4.53 -14.26 -8.79
C ILE A 106 5.41 -14.81 -9.91
N GLY A 107 4.86 -15.70 -10.71
CA GLY A 107 5.53 -16.28 -11.89
C GLY A 107 5.67 -15.28 -13.03
N ALA A 108 6.32 -15.73 -14.11
CA ALA A 108 6.46 -14.95 -15.34
C ALA A 108 5.10 -14.47 -15.86
N GLY A 109 5.04 -13.28 -16.44
CA GLY A 109 3.80 -12.69 -16.94
C GLY A 109 2.82 -12.29 -15.83
N PHE A 110 3.29 -12.03 -14.61
CA PHE A 110 2.47 -11.71 -13.44
C PHE A 110 1.47 -12.81 -13.05
N GLN A 111 1.80 -14.05 -13.30
CA GLN A 111 0.93 -15.17 -12.96
C GLN A 111 1.03 -15.52 -11.48
N LEU A 112 -0.11 -15.67 -10.83
CA LEU A 112 -0.22 -16.18 -9.46
C LEU A 112 -0.70 -17.64 -9.51
N GLY A 113 0.21 -18.58 -9.22
CA GLY A 113 -0.03 -20.03 -9.37
C GLY A 113 -0.81 -20.69 -8.22
N ASN A 114 -1.19 -19.94 -7.19
CA ASN A 114 -1.92 -20.50 -6.04
C ASN A 114 -3.34 -20.97 -6.45
N PRO A 115 -3.82 -22.13 -5.97
CA PRO A 115 -5.20 -22.55 -6.18
C PRO A 115 -6.20 -21.47 -5.74
N ARG A 116 -7.25 -21.29 -6.53
CA ARG A 116 -8.33 -20.30 -6.32
C ARG A 116 -7.85 -18.83 -6.22
N ALA A 117 -6.65 -18.53 -6.71
CA ALA A 117 -6.18 -17.16 -6.80
C ALA A 117 -6.98 -16.37 -7.84
N PRO A 118 -7.23 -15.07 -7.61
CA PRO A 118 -7.77 -14.20 -8.65
C PRO A 118 -6.72 -13.93 -9.74
N ASP A 119 -7.16 -13.44 -10.89
CA ASP A 119 -6.23 -12.86 -11.85
C ASP A 119 -5.69 -11.53 -11.29
N VAL A 120 -4.37 -11.45 -11.14
CA VAL A 120 -3.68 -10.31 -10.55
C VAL A 120 -2.87 -9.49 -11.57
N ARG A 121 -2.87 -9.92 -12.84
CA ARG A 121 -2.00 -9.36 -13.89
C ARG A 121 -2.21 -7.86 -14.07
N SER A 122 -3.45 -7.41 -14.19
CA SER A 122 -3.76 -5.99 -14.34
C SER A 122 -3.37 -5.17 -13.11
N ALA A 123 -3.63 -5.70 -11.90
CA ALA A 123 -3.26 -5.03 -10.66
C ALA A 123 -1.73 -4.91 -10.48
N LEU A 124 -0.97 -5.90 -10.96
CA LEU A 124 0.49 -5.85 -10.94
C LEU A 124 1.04 -4.95 -12.05
N ALA A 125 0.40 -4.90 -13.22
CA ALA A 125 0.75 -3.97 -14.30
C ALA A 125 0.59 -2.50 -13.88
N ASP A 126 -0.44 -2.15 -13.10
CA ASP A 126 -0.62 -0.79 -12.55
C ASP A 126 0.56 -0.37 -11.66
N VAL A 127 1.22 -1.33 -11.01
CA VAL A 127 2.32 -1.05 -10.07
C VAL A 127 3.69 -1.11 -10.74
N TYR A 128 3.93 -2.16 -11.54
CA TYR A 128 5.23 -2.51 -12.09
C TYR A 128 5.39 -2.24 -13.59
N GLY A 129 4.30 -1.90 -14.29
CA GLY A 129 4.31 -1.71 -15.74
C GLY A 129 4.34 -3.04 -16.49
N GLU A 130 5.37 -3.26 -17.29
CA GLU A 130 5.50 -4.46 -18.12
C GLU A 130 5.66 -5.74 -17.31
N PRO A 131 5.09 -6.87 -17.78
CA PRO A 131 5.23 -8.16 -17.14
C PRO A 131 6.69 -8.58 -17.00
N ASN A 132 6.98 -9.29 -15.91
CA ASN A 132 8.29 -9.87 -15.65
C ASN A 132 8.53 -11.18 -16.41
N ASP A 133 9.77 -11.46 -16.74
CA ASP A 133 10.20 -12.74 -17.35
C ASP A 133 10.58 -13.80 -16.30
N THR A 134 11.02 -13.35 -15.13
CA THR A 134 11.50 -14.22 -14.04
C THR A 134 10.59 -14.12 -12.83
N PRO A 135 10.36 -15.23 -12.09
CA PRO A 135 9.56 -15.18 -10.86
C PRO A 135 10.15 -14.25 -9.80
N PHE A 136 9.27 -13.68 -8.99
CA PHE A 136 9.64 -12.90 -7.81
C PHE A 136 8.70 -13.16 -6.63
N LEU A 137 9.18 -12.85 -5.42
CA LEU A 137 8.39 -12.96 -4.20
C LEU A 137 7.77 -11.62 -3.83
N LEU A 138 6.48 -11.67 -3.47
CA LEU A 138 5.70 -10.49 -3.11
C LEU A 138 4.97 -10.73 -1.79
N PRO A 139 5.07 -9.83 -0.79
CA PRO A 139 4.25 -9.91 0.41
C PRO A 139 2.76 -9.99 0.08
N LEU A 140 2.06 -11.00 0.61
CA LEU A 140 0.62 -11.19 0.36
C LEU A 140 -0.18 -9.96 0.79
N ASN A 141 0.20 -9.30 1.88
CA ASN A 141 -0.47 -8.09 2.34
C ASN A 141 -0.36 -6.94 1.32
N GLN A 142 0.77 -6.82 0.62
CA GLN A 142 0.93 -5.84 -0.46
C GLN A 142 0.13 -6.23 -1.71
N LEU A 143 0.19 -7.49 -2.12
CA LEU A 143 -0.61 -7.97 -3.24
C LEU A 143 -2.10 -7.65 -3.06
N LEU A 144 -2.64 -7.90 -1.85
CA LEU A 144 -4.03 -7.53 -1.55
C LEU A 144 -4.27 -6.02 -1.61
N GLY A 145 -3.27 -5.21 -1.24
CA GLY A 145 -3.29 -3.77 -1.41
C GLY A 145 -3.32 -3.35 -2.87
N PHE A 146 -2.53 -3.99 -3.74
CA PHE A 146 -2.50 -3.72 -5.18
C PHE A 146 -3.84 -4.08 -5.85
N ILE A 147 -4.40 -5.26 -5.52
CA ILE A 147 -5.72 -5.67 -6.01
C ILE A 147 -6.78 -4.64 -5.59
N GLY A 148 -6.79 -4.23 -4.32
CA GLY A 148 -7.73 -3.23 -3.83
C GLY A 148 -7.57 -1.87 -4.52
N ALA A 149 -6.34 -1.39 -4.71
CA ALA A 149 -6.06 -0.14 -5.40
C ALA A 149 -6.49 -0.19 -6.87
N HIS A 150 -6.24 -1.30 -7.58
CA HIS A 150 -6.68 -1.51 -8.94
C HIS A 150 -8.21 -1.44 -9.08
N GLU A 151 -8.95 -2.09 -8.18
CA GLU A 151 -10.41 -2.04 -8.19
C GLU A 151 -10.95 -0.62 -7.93
N TRP A 152 -10.34 0.14 -7.02
CA TRP A 152 -10.68 1.54 -6.79
C TRP A 152 -10.32 2.42 -7.99
N HIS A 153 -9.16 2.19 -8.61
CA HIS A 153 -8.74 2.90 -9.83
C HIS A 153 -9.75 2.68 -10.96
N LYS A 154 -10.20 1.44 -11.19
CA LYS A 154 -11.23 1.13 -12.20
C LYS A 154 -12.58 1.77 -11.89
N LYS A 155 -13.04 1.67 -10.64
CA LYS A 155 -14.34 2.18 -10.23
C LYS A 155 -14.41 3.71 -10.22
N GLY A 156 -13.29 4.36 -9.96
CA GLY A 156 -13.21 5.79 -9.66
C GLY A 156 -13.75 6.14 -8.27
N ILE A 157 -13.40 7.31 -7.81
CA ILE A 157 -13.83 7.90 -6.53
C ILE A 157 -14.67 9.12 -6.85
N ASP A 158 -15.94 9.13 -6.41
CA ASP A 158 -16.82 10.27 -6.56
C ASP A 158 -16.29 11.46 -5.76
N ILE A 159 -16.12 12.60 -6.41
CA ILE A 159 -15.73 13.87 -5.80
C ILE A 159 -16.87 14.88 -6.00
N PRO A 160 -17.78 15.01 -5.03
CA PRO A 160 -18.96 15.89 -5.18
C PRO A 160 -18.61 17.32 -5.56
N GLN A 161 -17.47 17.85 -5.07
CA GLN A 161 -17.00 19.20 -5.37
C GLN A 161 -16.57 19.40 -6.84
N LEU A 162 -16.33 18.29 -7.55
CA LEU A 162 -15.99 18.28 -8.97
C LEU A 162 -17.17 17.91 -9.86
N ASP A 163 -18.26 17.36 -9.30
CA ASP A 163 -19.38 16.73 -10.01
C ASP A 163 -18.91 15.58 -10.92
N ASP A 164 -17.81 14.91 -10.54
CA ASP A 164 -17.17 13.88 -11.36
C ASP A 164 -16.38 12.88 -10.51
N LYS A 165 -15.88 11.83 -11.16
CA LYS A 165 -15.00 10.82 -10.55
C LYS A 165 -13.55 11.08 -10.92
N ILE A 166 -12.67 10.72 -10.00
CA ILE A 166 -11.24 10.64 -10.26
C ILE A 166 -10.77 9.19 -10.21
N HIS A 167 -9.76 8.86 -11.01
CA HIS A 167 -9.15 7.54 -11.11
C HIS A 167 -7.73 7.58 -10.59
N VAL A 168 -7.56 7.20 -9.31
CA VAL A 168 -6.27 7.36 -8.61
C VAL A 168 -5.48 6.05 -8.65
N PRO A 169 -4.26 6.04 -9.25
CA PRO A 169 -3.43 4.84 -9.32
C PRO A 169 -2.81 4.48 -7.97
N PHE A 170 -2.29 3.25 -7.86
CA PHE A 170 -1.56 2.81 -6.67
C PHE A 170 -0.35 3.72 -6.36
N GLY A 171 -0.22 4.07 -5.08
CA GLY A 171 0.88 4.92 -4.60
C GLY A 171 0.60 6.42 -4.64
N VAL A 172 -0.57 6.83 -5.12
CA VAL A 172 -1.06 8.21 -5.05
C VAL A 172 -2.14 8.31 -3.96
N PHE A 173 -2.17 9.43 -3.25
CA PHE A 173 -3.17 9.64 -2.20
C PHE A 173 -4.57 9.73 -2.78
N SER A 174 -5.47 8.90 -2.25
CA SER A 174 -6.90 8.86 -2.63
C SER A 174 -7.73 9.62 -1.61
N PRO A 175 -8.48 10.67 -1.99
CA PRO A 175 -9.29 11.48 -1.09
C PRO A 175 -10.63 10.81 -0.73
N LEU A 176 -10.56 9.60 -0.14
CA LEU A 176 -11.75 8.85 0.29
C LEU A 176 -12.53 9.51 1.43
N ARG A 177 -11.90 10.42 2.17
CA ARG A 177 -12.52 11.28 3.18
C ARG A 177 -12.55 12.69 2.63
N GLY A 178 -13.74 13.13 2.23
CA GLY A 178 -13.91 14.37 1.47
C GLY A 178 -14.17 15.62 2.33
N GLU A 179 -14.24 15.50 3.67
CA GLU A 179 -14.63 16.62 4.53
C GLU A 179 -13.71 17.85 4.38
N TYR A 180 -12.43 17.66 4.15
CA TYR A 180 -11.50 18.77 3.91
C TYR A 180 -11.72 19.43 2.53
N LEU A 181 -12.22 18.69 1.55
CA LEU A 181 -12.54 19.24 0.22
C LEU A 181 -13.72 20.20 0.29
N ASP A 182 -14.71 19.92 1.14
CA ASP A 182 -15.82 20.85 1.41
C ASP A 182 -15.30 22.15 2.02
N LEU A 183 -14.39 22.07 2.98
CA LEU A 183 -13.78 23.25 3.58
C LEU A 183 -13.05 24.10 2.54
N ILE A 184 -12.29 23.48 1.63
CA ILE A 184 -11.57 24.17 0.57
C ILE A 184 -12.56 24.77 -0.45
N ALA A 185 -13.58 24.01 -0.82
CA ALA A 185 -14.60 24.48 -1.77
C ALA A 185 -15.40 25.68 -1.25
N GLN A 186 -15.63 25.77 0.07
CA GLN A 186 -16.47 26.79 0.70
C GLN A 186 -15.67 27.92 1.40
N ALA A 187 -14.35 27.75 1.62
CA ALA A 187 -13.54 28.77 2.29
C ALA A 187 -13.64 30.12 1.57
N PRO A 188 -13.81 31.25 2.30
CA PRO A 188 -13.83 32.56 1.68
C PRO A 188 -12.48 32.85 1.01
N LEU A 189 -12.51 33.21 -0.27
CA LEU A 189 -11.34 33.62 -1.04
C LEU A 189 -11.43 35.11 -1.34
N ASN A 190 -10.28 35.79 -1.30
CA ASN A 190 -10.20 37.14 -1.83
C ASN A 190 -10.48 37.13 -3.35
N PRO A 191 -11.43 37.92 -3.87
CA PRO A 191 -11.80 37.91 -5.30
C PRO A 191 -10.65 38.35 -6.24
N HIS A 192 -9.58 38.91 -5.70
CA HIS A 192 -8.42 39.36 -6.49
C HIS A 192 -7.26 38.35 -6.51
N ILE A 193 -7.45 37.14 -5.97
CA ILE A 193 -6.43 36.08 -6.04
C ILE A 193 -6.21 35.68 -7.49
N GLN A 194 -4.96 35.81 -7.97
CA GLN A 194 -4.56 35.43 -9.30
C GLN A 194 -3.71 34.17 -9.36
N THR A 195 -3.13 33.75 -8.24
CA THR A 195 -2.22 32.61 -8.18
C THR A 195 -2.47 31.76 -6.93
N ALA A 196 -2.32 30.44 -7.06
CA ALA A 196 -2.32 29.51 -5.94
C ALA A 196 -1.22 28.44 -6.12
N PHE A 197 -0.76 27.91 -5.00
CA PHE A 197 0.15 26.77 -4.96
C PHE A 197 -0.51 25.61 -4.22
N ASP A 198 -0.56 24.45 -4.86
CA ASP A 198 -0.99 23.19 -4.27
C ASP A 198 0.25 22.33 -4.02
N ILE A 199 0.78 22.39 -2.81
CA ILE A 199 2.03 21.72 -2.42
C ILE A 199 1.71 20.34 -1.84
N GLY A 200 2.18 19.29 -2.51
CA GLY A 200 1.78 17.91 -2.20
C GLY A 200 0.41 17.58 -2.82
N THR A 201 0.26 17.91 -4.10
CA THR A 201 -1.03 17.86 -4.81
C THR A 201 -1.69 16.47 -4.85
N GLY A 202 -0.90 15.39 -4.72
CA GLY A 202 -1.43 14.02 -4.77
C GLY A 202 -2.18 13.73 -6.07
N SER A 203 -3.49 13.55 -5.99
CA SER A 203 -4.36 13.32 -7.14
C SER A 203 -4.85 14.60 -7.86
N GLY A 204 -4.34 15.78 -7.52
CA GLY A 204 -4.71 17.05 -8.17
C GLY A 204 -6.05 17.65 -7.75
N VAL A 205 -6.82 16.99 -6.90
CA VAL A 205 -8.21 17.40 -6.59
C VAL A 205 -8.31 18.81 -6.01
N ILE A 206 -7.38 19.22 -5.15
CA ILE A 206 -7.38 20.57 -4.58
C ILE A 206 -7.10 21.60 -5.67
N ALA A 207 -6.11 21.37 -6.53
CA ALA A 207 -5.80 22.25 -7.64
C ALA A 207 -7.01 22.44 -8.57
N VAL A 208 -7.74 21.36 -8.89
CA VAL A 208 -8.95 21.42 -9.72
C VAL A 208 -10.09 22.18 -9.03
N ILE A 209 -10.31 21.99 -7.72
CA ILE A 209 -11.29 22.77 -6.95
C ILE A 209 -10.95 24.25 -6.98
N LEU A 210 -9.70 24.63 -6.80
CA LEU A 210 -9.26 26.04 -6.85
C LEU A 210 -9.44 26.62 -8.24
N ALA A 211 -9.19 25.86 -9.32
CA ALA A 211 -9.45 26.27 -10.69
C ALA A 211 -10.97 26.51 -10.92
N LYS A 212 -11.83 25.59 -10.49
CA LYS A 212 -13.30 25.75 -10.54
C LYS A 212 -13.78 26.98 -9.76
N ARG A 213 -13.06 27.40 -8.74
CA ARG A 213 -13.34 28.62 -7.95
C ARG A 213 -12.82 29.90 -8.61
N GLY A 214 -12.25 29.81 -9.82
CA GLY A 214 -11.87 30.96 -10.64
C GLY A 214 -10.44 31.45 -10.43
N ILE A 215 -9.55 30.71 -9.78
CA ILE A 215 -8.13 31.07 -9.68
C ILE A 215 -7.44 30.74 -11.01
N PRO A 216 -6.91 31.75 -11.75
CA PRO A 216 -6.47 31.53 -13.12
C PRO A 216 -5.10 30.82 -13.25
N ASN A 217 -4.24 30.97 -12.25
CA ASN A 217 -2.90 30.38 -12.29
C ASN A 217 -2.68 29.49 -11.05
N ILE A 218 -2.54 28.18 -11.27
CA ILE A 218 -2.32 27.22 -10.20
C ILE A 218 -1.05 26.44 -10.51
N THR A 219 -0.14 26.39 -9.53
CA THR A 219 1.05 25.56 -9.59
C THR A 219 0.88 24.40 -8.61
N ALA A 220 0.76 23.17 -9.13
CA ALA A 220 0.67 21.96 -8.34
C ALA A 220 2.04 21.25 -8.31
N THR A 221 2.45 20.79 -7.13
CA THR A 221 3.73 20.10 -6.95
C THR A 221 3.57 18.87 -6.08
N ASP A 222 4.37 17.84 -6.32
CA ASP A 222 4.48 16.66 -5.45
C ASP A 222 5.89 16.07 -5.56
N ILE A 223 6.38 15.44 -4.48
CA ILE A 223 7.64 14.69 -4.49
C ILE A 223 7.48 13.33 -5.20
N ASN A 224 6.26 12.83 -5.28
CA ASN A 224 5.94 11.54 -5.91
C ASN A 224 5.68 11.74 -7.42
N PRO A 225 6.54 11.20 -8.30
CA PRO A 225 6.34 11.32 -9.75
C PRO A 225 5.01 10.74 -10.24
N LYS A 226 4.49 9.69 -9.57
CA LYS A 226 3.17 9.11 -9.89
C LYS A 226 2.03 10.09 -9.59
N ALA A 227 2.18 10.91 -8.56
CA ALA A 227 1.20 11.95 -8.24
C ALA A 227 1.19 13.04 -9.31
N ILE A 228 2.36 13.50 -9.75
CA ILE A 228 2.47 14.47 -10.84
C ILE A 228 1.87 13.94 -12.15
N ALA A 229 2.06 12.66 -12.46
CA ALA A 229 1.47 12.04 -13.65
C ALA A 229 -0.06 11.82 -13.52
N CYS A 230 -0.59 11.77 -12.30
CA CYS A 230 -2.01 11.59 -12.01
C CYS A 230 -2.77 12.92 -12.02
N ALA A 231 -2.16 13.99 -11.53
CA ALA A 231 -2.76 15.32 -11.40
C ALA A 231 -2.81 16.05 -12.73
#